data_e0d0dfb70a602e1ec88c5e2834d100b2
#
_entry.id   e0d0dfb70a602e1ec88c5e2834d100b2
#
_cell.length_a   1.000
_cell.length_b   1.000
_cell.length_c   1.000
_cell.angle_alpha   90.00
_cell.angle_beta   90.00
_cell.angle_gamma   90.00
#
_symmetry.space_group_name_H-M   'P 1'
#
loop_
_entity.id
_entity.type
_entity.pdbx_description
1 polymer ?
#
loop_
_entity_poly.entity_id
_entity_poly.type
_entity_poly.pdbx_seq_one_letter_code
_entity_poly.pdbx_strand_id
1 'polypeptide(L)'
;IIGSKGVYLSGGEKQRIAIARAILKNSPIVIMDEASAAIDADNEYELQKAFKNLMQDKTVIMIAHRMTSIRNVDEIIVLEKGNVIERGDNDSLVKTGGLYSRLLSLYETANDWRVSNEKLL
;
A
#
# COMPACT_ATOMS: atom_id res chain seq x y z
N ILE A 1 0.26 29.48 2.94
CA ILE A 1 -0.22 29.11 4.29
C ILE A 1 -1.40 28.17 4.10
N ILE A 2 -1.15 26.90 4.39
CA ILE A 2 -2.14 25.84 4.23
C ILE A 2 -3.00 25.80 5.50
N GLY A 3 -4.30 25.97 5.36
CA GLY A 3 -5.26 25.66 6.40
C GLY A 3 -5.71 26.79 7.33
N SER A 4 -5.24 28.02 7.20
CA SER A 4 -5.67 29.09 8.10
C SER A 4 -7.04 29.69 7.77
N LYS A 5 -7.65 29.36 6.64
CA LYS A 5 -8.97 29.88 6.22
C LYS A 5 -9.83 28.85 5.47
N GLY A 6 -9.82 27.61 5.88
CA GLY A 6 -10.70 26.62 5.28
C GLY A 6 -10.35 26.20 3.85
N VAL A 7 -9.10 26.33 3.44
CA VAL A 7 -8.64 25.73 2.19
C VAL A 7 -8.45 24.24 2.44
N TYR A 8 -9.42 23.45 2.01
CA TYR A 8 -9.38 22.01 2.11
C TYR A 8 -8.58 21.46 0.94
N LEU A 9 -7.47 20.80 1.25
CA LEU A 9 -6.71 20.03 0.27
C LEU A 9 -7.42 18.70 0.00
N SER A 10 -7.40 18.25 -1.25
CA SER A 10 -7.83 16.89 -1.59
C SER A 10 -6.94 15.86 -0.91
N GLY A 11 -7.41 14.61 -0.74
CA GLY A 11 -6.61 13.53 -0.19
C GLY A 11 -5.29 13.32 -0.94
N GLY A 12 -5.30 13.43 -2.27
CA GLY A 12 -4.11 13.33 -3.11
C GLY A 12 -3.11 14.47 -2.90
N GLU A 13 -3.58 15.70 -2.71
CA GLU A 13 -2.71 16.85 -2.43
C GLU A 13 -2.03 16.74 -1.07
N LYS A 14 -2.78 16.34 -0.03
CA LYS A 14 -2.21 16.08 1.30
C LYS A 14 -1.13 15.01 1.24
N GLN A 15 -1.35 13.97 0.47
CA GLN A 15 -0.41 12.87 0.31
C GLN A 15 0.86 13.31 -0.41
N ARG A 16 0.75 14.13 -1.47
CA ARG A 16 1.91 14.70 -2.16
C ARG A 16 2.76 15.57 -1.24
N ILE A 17 2.14 16.38 -0.39
CA ILE A 17 2.85 17.20 0.59
C ILE A 17 3.58 16.31 1.60
N ALA A 18 2.95 15.25 2.09
CA ALA A 18 3.57 14.30 3.00
C ALA A 18 4.77 13.60 2.37
N ILE A 19 4.66 13.19 1.10
CA ILE A 19 5.76 12.61 0.32
C ILE A 19 6.91 13.60 0.16
N ALA A 20 6.62 14.84 -0.21
CA ALA A 20 7.61 15.89 -0.37
C ALA A 20 8.38 16.14 0.94
N ARG A 21 7.68 16.18 2.06
CA ARG A 21 8.29 16.30 3.39
C ARG A 21 9.21 15.12 3.71
N ALA A 22 8.79 13.91 3.39
CA ALA A 22 9.59 12.70 3.60
C ALA A 22 10.85 12.69 2.73
N ILE A 23 10.76 13.13 1.48
CA ILE A 23 11.91 13.29 0.58
C ILE A 23 12.91 14.30 1.15
N LEU A 24 12.43 15.45 1.59
CA LEU A 24 13.29 16.50 2.17
C LEU A 24 13.96 16.03 3.46
N LYS A 25 13.27 15.28 4.29
CA LYS A 25 13.83 14.71 5.51
C LYS A 25 14.89 13.65 5.22
N ASN A 26 14.79 12.95 4.12
CA ASN A 26 15.73 11.94 3.66
C ASN A 26 16.12 10.90 4.73
N SER A 27 15.13 10.41 5.47
CA SER A 27 15.34 9.38 6.48
C SER A 27 15.68 8.03 5.85
N PRO A 28 16.59 7.23 6.44
CA PRO A 28 16.94 5.90 5.91
C PRO A 28 15.78 4.88 6.06
N ILE A 29 14.85 5.15 6.95
CA ILE A 29 13.68 4.30 7.20
C ILE A 29 12.42 5.11 6.91
N VAL A 30 11.53 4.55 6.10
CA VAL A 30 10.24 5.14 5.74
C VAL A 30 9.13 4.20 6.19
N ILE A 31 8.17 4.72 6.93
CA ILE A 31 6.97 3.97 7.33
C ILE A 31 5.78 4.54 6.57
N MET A 32 5.06 3.68 5.87
CA MET A 32 3.91 4.04 5.06
C MET A 32 2.67 3.29 5.50
N ASP A 33 1.58 4.01 5.72
CA ASP A 33 0.27 3.41 5.95
C ASP A 33 -0.59 3.59 4.69
N GLU A 34 -0.89 2.50 4.01
CA GLU A 34 -1.69 2.50 2.79
C GLU A 34 -3.14 2.95 3.02
N ALA A 35 -3.70 2.76 4.21
CA ALA A 35 -5.07 3.20 4.54
C ALA A 35 -5.26 4.72 4.43
N SER A 36 -4.18 5.49 4.60
CA SER A 36 -4.18 6.94 4.45
C SER A 36 -4.16 7.38 2.98
N ALA A 37 -3.95 6.46 2.05
CA ALA A 37 -3.79 6.72 0.63
C ALA A 37 -5.15 6.71 -0.09
N ALA A 38 -5.95 7.77 0.07
CA ALA A 38 -7.07 8.03 -0.83
C ALA A 38 -6.51 8.55 -2.17
N ILE A 39 -6.17 7.64 -3.07
CA ILE A 39 -5.59 7.99 -4.37
C ILE A 39 -6.70 8.14 -5.39
N ASP A 40 -6.87 9.35 -5.94
CA ASP A 40 -7.63 9.57 -7.15
C ASP A 40 -6.90 8.93 -8.34
N ALA A 41 -7.63 8.19 -9.17
CA ALA A 41 -7.08 7.46 -10.32
C ALA A 41 -6.29 8.37 -11.28
N ASP A 42 -6.67 9.62 -11.42
CA ASP A 42 -6.05 10.59 -12.33
C ASP A 42 -4.64 11.01 -11.89
N ASN A 43 -4.31 10.86 -10.61
CA ASN A 43 -3.01 11.24 -10.05
C ASN A 43 -2.16 10.03 -9.64
N GLU A 44 -2.63 8.80 -9.87
CA GLU A 44 -1.98 7.59 -9.40
C GLU A 44 -0.59 7.41 -10.00
N TYR A 45 -0.41 7.71 -11.28
CA TYR A 45 0.88 7.56 -11.96
C TYR A 45 1.97 8.46 -11.37
N GLU A 46 1.67 9.75 -11.17
CA GLU A 46 2.63 10.69 -10.57
C GLU A 46 2.93 10.38 -9.12
N LEU A 47 1.91 9.97 -8.37
CA LEU A 47 2.09 9.51 -6.99
C LEU A 47 2.97 8.27 -6.90
N GLN A 48 2.75 7.28 -7.75
CA GLN A 48 3.59 6.08 -7.80
C GLN A 48 5.04 6.40 -8.12
N LYS A 49 5.27 7.34 -9.05
CA LYS A 49 6.61 7.80 -9.39
C LYS A 49 7.28 8.49 -8.21
N ALA A 50 6.57 9.35 -7.50
CA ALA A 50 7.06 10.01 -6.31
C ALA A 50 7.38 9.02 -5.18
N PHE A 51 6.53 8.03 -4.95
CA PHE A 51 6.77 6.96 -4.00
C PHE A 51 8.00 6.13 -4.36
N LYS A 52 8.16 5.79 -5.63
CA LYS A 52 9.34 5.05 -6.10
C LYS A 52 10.63 5.82 -5.82
N ASN A 53 10.64 7.13 -6.06
CA ASN A 53 11.77 7.98 -5.76
C ASN A 53 12.06 8.06 -4.25
N LEU A 54 11.00 8.16 -3.43
CA LEU A 54 11.12 8.18 -1.98
C LEU A 54 11.69 6.88 -1.42
N MET A 55 11.29 5.74 -1.98
CA MET A 55 11.68 4.42 -1.49
C MET A 55 13.07 3.96 -1.93
N GLN A 56 13.66 4.63 -2.92
CA GLN A 56 14.96 4.25 -3.46
C GLN A 56 16.05 4.34 -2.41
N ASP A 57 16.83 3.26 -2.26
CA ASP A 57 17.93 3.13 -1.30
C ASP A 57 17.51 3.29 0.17
N LYS A 58 16.29 2.97 0.51
CA LYS A 58 15.74 3.08 1.86
C LYS A 58 15.12 1.77 2.32
N THR A 59 15.04 1.60 3.65
CA THR A 59 14.21 0.57 4.25
C THR A 59 12.77 1.08 4.36
N VAL A 60 11.85 0.40 3.69
CA VAL A 60 10.44 0.78 3.68
C VAL A 60 9.61 -0.25 4.44
N ILE A 61 8.87 0.23 5.43
CA ILE A 61 7.89 -0.58 6.15
C ILE A 61 6.52 -0.10 5.70
N MET A 62 5.76 -0.96 5.03
CA MET A 62 4.43 -0.63 4.54
C MET A 62 3.36 -1.42 5.30
N ILE A 63 2.37 -0.70 5.82
CA ILE A 63 1.16 -1.29 6.37
C ILE A 63 0.16 -1.39 5.22
N ALA A 64 0.00 -2.60 4.68
CA ALA A 64 -0.80 -2.81 3.48
C ALA A 64 -2.24 -3.19 3.82
N HIS A 65 -3.17 -2.58 3.11
CA HIS A 65 -4.60 -2.86 3.16
C HIS A 65 -5.10 -3.51 1.87
N ARG A 66 -4.24 -3.56 0.84
CA ARG A 66 -4.53 -4.19 -0.46
C ARG A 66 -3.51 -5.28 -0.75
N MET A 67 -4.00 -6.45 -1.14
CA MET A 67 -3.12 -7.57 -1.47
C MET A 67 -2.22 -7.28 -2.69
N THR A 68 -2.67 -6.43 -3.61
CA THR A 68 -1.88 -6.03 -4.78
C THR A 68 -0.61 -5.25 -4.43
N SER A 69 -0.61 -4.52 -3.33
CA SER A 69 0.52 -3.69 -2.91
C SER A 69 1.70 -4.47 -2.36
N ILE A 70 1.47 -5.70 -1.90
CA ILE A 70 2.46 -6.50 -1.17
C ILE A 70 3.09 -7.63 -1.99
N ARG A 71 2.63 -7.90 -3.20
CA ARG A 71 3.15 -9.01 -4.01
C ARG A 71 4.62 -8.87 -4.38
N ASN A 72 5.10 -7.66 -4.56
CA ASN A 72 6.45 -7.37 -5.06
C ASN A 72 7.39 -6.83 -3.98
N VAL A 73 7.02 -6.93 -2.72
CA VAL A 73 7.90 -6.53 -1.62
C VAL A 73 8.95 -7.62 -1.32
N ASP A 74 10.05 -7.22 -0.70
CA ASP A 74 11.13 -8.16 -0.37
C ASP A 74 10.73 -9.15 0.71
N GLU A 75 9.96 -8.69 1.69
CA GLU A 75 9.51 -9.51 2.80
C GLU A 75 8.11 -9.11 3.26
N ILE A 76 7.28 -10.09 3.51
CA ILE A 76 5.94 -9.95 4.06
C ILE A 76 5.94 -10.47 5.49
N ILE A 77 5.41 -9.69 6.42
CA ILE A 77 5.24 -10.08 7.81
C ILE A 77 3.74 -10.10 8.11
N VAL A 78 3.23 -11.24 8.53
CA VAL A 78 1.82 -11.40 8.90
C VAL A 78 1.69 -11.35 10.41
N LEU A 79 0.90 -10.40 10.89
CA LEU A 79 0.63 -10.19 12.31
C LEU A 79 -0.77 -10.66 12.67
N GLU A 80 -0.89 -11.39 13.74
CA GLU A 80 -2.18 -11.74 14.34
C GLU A 80 -2.08 -11.64 15.86
N LYS A 81 -3.01 -10.89 16.46
CA LYS A 81 -3.08 -10.67 17.92
C LYS A 81 -1.73 -10.25 18.54
N GLY A 82 -1.00 -9.35 17.85
CA GLY A 82 0.27 -8.83 18.30
C GLY A 82 1.47 -9.75 18.08
N ASN A 83 1.30 -10.89 17.44
CA ASN A 83 2.38 -11.83 17.18
C ASN A 83 2.65 -11.97 15.68
N VAL A 84 3.91 -12.19 15.33
CA VAL A 84 4.31 -12.57 13.97
C VAL A 84 3.99 -14.05 13.79
N ILE A 85 3.06 -14.36 12.89
CA ILE A 85 2.63 -15.73 12.62
C ILE A 85 3.19 -16.30 11.31
N GLU A 86 3.49 -15.41 10.35
CA GLU A 86 4.13 -15.80 9.09
C GLU A 86 5.13 -14.72 8.67
N ARG A 87 6.18 -15.16 7.99
CA ARG A 87 7.23 -14.30 7.47
C ARG A 87 7.86 -14.91 6.23
N GLY A 88 8.01 -14.12 5.18
CA GLY A 88 8.63 -14.56 3.94
C GLY A 88 8.25 -13.70 2.74
N ASP A 89 8.64 -14.11 1.55
CA ASP A 89 8.18 -13.49 0.32
C ASP A 89 6.81 -14.04 -0.13
N ASN A 90 6.24 -13.44 -1.17
CA ASN A 90 4.94 -13.87 -1.69
C ASN A 90 4.92 -15.35 -2.06
N ASP A 91 5.93 -15.81 -2.78
CA ASP A 91 5.95 -17.19 -3.30
C ASP A 91 6.06 -18.22 -2.17
N SER A 92 6.91 -17.98 -1.19
CA SER A 92 7.07 -18.87 -0.05
C SER A 92 5.83 -18.94 0.82
N LEU A 93 5.16 -17.79 1.05
CA LEU A 93 3.93 -17.75 1.86
C LEU A 93 2.74 -18.38 1.15
N VAL A 94 2.65 -18.28 -0.16
CA VAL A 94 1.64 -18.99 -0.96
C VAL A 94 1.84 -20.49 -0.85
N LYS A 95 3.08 -20.98 -0.94
CA LYS A 95 3.40 -22.41 -0.78
C LYS A 95 3.10 -22.94 0.62
N THR A 96 3.32 -22.14 1.63
CA THR A 96 3.04 -22.51 3.03
C THR A 96 1.55 -22.77 3.28
N GLY A 97 0.65 -22.08 2.55
CA GLY A 97 -0.79 -22.29 2.67
C GLY A 97 -1.41 -21.80 3.98
N GLY A 98 -0.78 -20.83 4.65
CA GLY A 98 -1.25 -20.24 5.89
C GLY A 98 -2.26 -19.11 5.71
N LEU A 99 -2.32 -18.19 6.67
CA LEU A 99 -3.26 -17.06 6.67
C LEU A 99 -3.06 -16.15 5.45
N TYR A 100 -1.83 -15.85 5.09
CA TYR A 100 -1.54 -15.03 3.91
C TYR A 100 -2.11 -15.64 2.63
N SER A 101 -1.87 -16.91 2.41
CA SER A 101 -2.38 -17.64 1.24
C SER A 101 -3.91 -17.63 1.18
N ARG A 102 -4.57 -17.80 2.32
CA ARG A 102 -6.05 -17.75 2.41
C ARG A 102 -6.59 -16.36 2.10
N LEU A 103 -5.97 -15.31 2.63
CA LEU A 103 -6.38 -13.94 2.37
C LEU A 103 -6.19 -13.57 0.89
N LEU A 104 -5.10 -14.01 0.29
CA LEU A 104 -4.84 -13.79 -1.13
C LEU A 104 -5.89 -14.47 -2.00
N SER A 105 -6.24 -15.72 -1.71
CA SER A 105 -7.29 -16.47 -2.43
C SER A 105 -8.66 -15.81 -2.31
N LEU A 106 -9.02 -15.32 -1.13
CA LEU A 106 -10.27 -14.60 -0.91
C LEU A 106 -10.33 -13.29 -1.71
N TYR A 107 -9.23 -12.58 -1.77
CA TYR A 107 -9.12 -11.34 -2.54
C TYR A 107 -9.29 -11.60 -4.05
N GLU A 108 -8.62 -12.61 -4.56
CA GLU A 108 -8.71 -13.01 -5.98
C GLU A 108 -10.13 -13.44 -6.34
N THR A 109 -10.77 -14.26 -5.51
CA THR A 109 -12.17 -14.68 -5.70
C THR A 109 -13.13 -13.49 -5.70
N ALA A 110 -12.96 -12.54 -4.80
CA ALA A 110 -13.78 -11.34 -4.74
C ALA A 110 -13.62 -10.46 -5.99
N ASN A 111 -12.42 -10.35 -6.53
CA ASN A 111 -12.17 -9.61 -7.77
C ASN A 111 -12.78 -10.32 -8.99
N ASP A 112 -12.67 -11.61 -9.08
CA ASP A 112 -13.29 -12.39 -10.15
C ASP A 112 -14.80 -12.23 -10.16
N TRP A 113 -15.40 -12.20 -8.99
CA TRP A 113 -16.84 -12.00 -8.83
C TRP A 113 -17.28 -10.59 -9.27
N ARG A 114 -16.51 -9.56 -8.96
CA ARG A 114 -16.74 -8.19 -9.43
C ARG A 114 -16.71 -8.10 -10.95
N VAL A 115 -15.67 -8.63 -11.57
CA VAL A 115 -15.50 -8.60 -13.03
C VAL A 115 -16.64 -9.36 -13.72
N SER A 116 -17.09 -10.48 -13.17
CA SER A 116 -18.21 -11.25 -13.71
C SER A 116 -19.53 -10.48 -13.65
N ASN A 117 -19.78 -9.76 -12.56
CA ASN A 117 -21.00 -8.97 -12.39
C ASN A 117 -21.00 -7.70 -13.25
N GLU A 118 -19.87 -7.06 -13.45
CA GLU A 118 -19.75 -5.91 -14.35
C GLU A 118 -19.99 -6.29 -15.81
N LYS A 119 -19.67 -7.51 -16.21
CA LYS A 119 -19.95 -8.03 -17.57
C LYS A 119 -21.43 -8.39 -17.80
N LEU A 120 -22.20 -8.56 -16.74
CA LEU A 120 -23.63 -8.88 -16.78
C LEU A 120 -24.54 -7.64 -16.81
N LEU A 121 -23.99 -6.49 -16.60
CA LEU A 121 -24.66 -5.19 -16.70
C LEU A 121 -24.37 -4.53 -18.06
#